data_9ec097a115cf43b0c4d458a4af4bc73c
#
_entry.id   9ec097a115cf43b0c4d458a4af4bc73c
#
_cell.length_a   1.000
_cell.length_b   1.000
_cell.length_c   1.000
_cell.angle_alpha   90.00
_cell.angle_beta   90.00
_cell.angle_gamma   90.00
#
_symmetry.space_group_name_H-M   'P 1'
#
loop_
_entity.id
_entity.type
_entity.pdbx_description
1 polymer ?
#
loop_
_entity_poly.entity_id
_entity_poly.type
_entity_poly.pdbx_seq_one_letter_code
_entity_poly.pdbx_strand_id
1 'polypeptide(L)'
;MKGNLNKMKKKALNKLIKLLDLEALEENLYRGQSENIGGSRVFGGQVLGQALTAALRTVDKKRSAHSLHAYFLRPGDMGYPIIYDVERTRDGRSFTTRRVVAIQKGEPIFDMVVSFHKKEKGPSHQIDMEDIPGPEECVSELELKKQIAHKVPEKFRDFFTRERPIEIRNLPGEGMFEGPKKKPP
;
A
#
# COMPACT_ATOMS: atom_id res chain seq x y z
N MET A 1 11.62 -23.38 -14.73
CA MET A 1 11.45 -21.92 -14.63
C MET A 1 10.28 -21.47 -13.75
N LYS A 2 9.07 -22.04 -13.85
CA LYS A 2 7.89 -21.66 -13.02
C LYS A 2 8.10 -21.75 -11.49
N GLY A 3 8.85 -22.73 -10.99
CA GLY A 3 9.10 -22.90 -9.55
C GLY A 3 9.95 -21.78 -8.91
N ASN A 4 10.88 -21.20 -9.66
CA ASN A 4 11.75 -20.13 -9.16
C ASN A 4 10.99 -18.78 -9.12
N LEU A 5 10.12 -18.53 -10.08
CA LEU A 5 9.26 -17.36 -10.15
C LEU A 5 8.28 -17.28 -8.96
N ASN A 6 7.64 -18.42 -8.63
CA ASN A 6 6.76 -18.51 -7.46
C ASN A 6 7.50 -18.28 -6.13
N LYS A 7 8.73 -18.76 -6.02
CA LYS A 7 9.56 -18.55 -4.82
C LYS A 7 9.97 -17.09 -4.64
N MET A 8 10.26 -16.38 -5.72
CA MET A 8 10.63 -14.96 -5.68
C MET A 8 9.43 -14.06 -5.37
N LYS A 9 8.28 -14.28 -6.02
CA LYS A 9 7.00 -13.58 -5.70
C LYS A 9 6.63 -13.75 -4.22
N LYS A 10 6.76 -14.96 -3.68
CA LYS A 10 6.54 -15.26 -2.26
C LYS A 10 7.50 -14.48 -1.35
N LYS A 11 8.76 -14.28 -1.77
CA LYS A 11 9.77 -13.50 -1.03
C LYS A 11 9.38 -12.02 -0.95
N ALA A 12 8.96 -11.41 -2.07
CA ALA A 12 8.53 -10.01 -2.11
C ALA A 12 7.28 -9.77 -1.24
N LEU A 13 6.30 -10.68 -1.31
CA LEU A 13 5.10 -10.62 -0.46
C LEU A 13 5.43 -10.75 1.03
N ASN A 14 6.26 -11.74 1.40
CA ASN A 14 6.67 -11.93 2.80
C ASN A 14 7.41 -10.71 3.35
N LYS A 15 8.18 -10.03 2.50
CA LYS A 15 8.87 -8.79 2.86
C LYS A 15 7.89 -7.67 3.17
N LEU A 16 6.84 -7.50 2.34
CA LEU A 16 5.77 -6.54 2.60
C LEU A 16 5.03 -6.86 3.91
N ILE A 17 4.65 -8.13 4.12
CA ILE A 17 3.97 -8.55 5.36
C ILE A 17 4.82 -8.21 6.58
N LYS A 18 6.12 -8.52 6.54
CA LYS A 18 7.05 -8.18 7.63
C LYS A 18 7.17 -6.67 7.83
N LEU A 19 7.15 -5.89 6.76
CA LEU A 19 7.22 -4.42 6.83
C LEU A 19 5.98 -3.81 7.48
N LEU A 20 4.82 -4.44 7.31
CA LEU A 20 3.56 -4.02 7.93
C LEU A 20 3.39 -4.56 9.35
N ASP A 21 4.23 -5.51 9.78
CA ASP A 21 4.22 -6.03 11.14
C ASP A 21 4.99 -5.09 12.07
N LEU A 22 4.28 -4.12 12.63
CA LEU A 22 4.84 -3.09 13.49
C LEU A 22 5.24 -3.63 14.85
N GLU A 23 6.31 -3.09 15.41
CA GLU A 23 6.65 -3.30 16.81
C GLU A 23 5.74 -2.47 17.72
N ALA A 24 5.10 -3.10 18.69
CA ALA A 24 4.37 -2.38 19.73
C ALA A 24 5.37 -1.85 20.79
N LEU A 25 5.36 -0.55 21.02
CA LEU A 25 6.20 0.09 22.02
C LEU A 25 5.43 0.31 23.33
N GLU A 26 4.17 0.71 23.19
CA GLU A 26 3.25 0.99 24.29
C GLU A 26 1.81 0.83 23.77
N GLU A 27 0.80 0.93 24.64
CA GLU A 27 -0.58 1.04 24.20
C GLU A 27 -0.73 2.21 23.22
N ASN A 28 -1.30 1.93 22.05
CA ASN A 28 -1.51 2.88 20.97
C ASN A 28 -0.23 3.46 20.32
N LEU A 29 0.96 3.02 20.70
CA LEU A 29 2.23 3.50 20.15
C LEU A 29 3.01 2.37 19.46
N TYR A 30 3.34 2.55 18.19
CA TYR A 30 3.98 1.53 17.36
C TYR A 30 5.19 2.08 16.64
N ARG A 31 6.14 1.18 16.33
CA ARG A 31 7.33 1.50 15.54
C ARG A 31 7.35 0.69 14.26
N GLY A 32 7.45 1.37 13.12
CA GLY A 32 7.65 0.77 11.80
C GLY A 32 9.05 1.03 11.27
N GLN A 33 9.62 0.03 10.60
CA GLN A 33 10.86 0.18 9.83
C GLN A 33 10.54 0.67 8.43
N SER A 34 11.50 1.32 7.78
CA SER A 34 11.39 1.75 6.39
C SER A 34 12.18 0.84 5.48
N GLU A 35 11.66 0.62 4.26
CA GLU A 35 12.35 -0.11 3.22
C GLU A 35 12.65 0.79 2.03
N ASN A 36 13.88 0.69 1.52
CA ASN A 36 14.25 1.36 0.29
C ASN A 36 13.63 0.63 -0.92
N ILE A 37 12.62 1.26 -1.49
CA ILE A 37 12.00 0.78 -2.73
C ILE A 37 12.54 1.55 -3.97
N GLY A 38 13.70 2.23 -3.83
CA GLY A 38 14.42 2.89 -4.93
C GLY A 38 14.14 4.38 -5.09
N GLY A 39 13.67 5.02 -4.04
CA GLY A 39 13.57 6.48 -3.95
C GLY A 39 14.56 7.06 -2.95
N SER A 40 14.64 8.39 -2.87
CA SER A 40 15.40 9.13 -1.83
C SER A 40 14.59 9.33 -0.54
N ARG A 41 13.31 8.95 -0.53
CA ARG A 41 12.36 9.18 0.56
C ARG A 41 11.56 7.92 0.83
N VAL A 42 10.97 7.83 2.01
CA VAL A 42 10.03 6.74 2.35
C VAL A 42 8.84 6.77 1.39
N PHE A 43 8.44 5.61 0.91
CA PHE A 43 7.28 5.48 0.03
C PHE A 43 5.98 5.75 0.81
N GLY A 44 5.17 6.69 0.30
CA GLY A 44 3.94 7.10 0.98
C GLY A 44 2.95 5.95 1.22
N GLY A 45 2.82 5.01 0.28
CA GLY A 45 1.98 3.82 0.46
C GLY A 45 2.43 2.92 1.60
N GLN A 46 3.75 2.88 1.93
CA GLN A 46 4.26 2.18 3.10
C GLN A 46 3.80 2.88 4.39
N VAL A 47 3.96 4.21 4.46
CA VAL A 47 3.55 4.99 5.65
C VAL A 47 2.05 4.84 5.89
N LEU A 48 1.23 4.95 4.85
CA LEU A 48 -0.22 4.77 4.92
C LEU A 48 -0.59 3.35 5.37
N GLY A 49 0.02 2.31 4.79
CA GLY A 49 -0.25 0.92 5.16
C GLY A 49 0.15 0.61 6.60
N GLN A 50 1.28 1.13 7.07
CA GLN A 50 1.72 1.00 8.46
C GLN A 50 0.80 1.77 9.42
N ALA A 51 0.40 3.00 9.09
CA ALA A 51 -0.54 3.77 9.89
C ALA A 51 -1.90 3.07 10.02
N LEU A 52 -2.42 2.52 8.90
CA LEU A 52 -3.65 1.74 8.93
C LEU A 52 -3.50 0.46 9.77
N THR A 53 -2.36 -0.21 9.71
CA THR A 53 -2.05 -1.38 10.55
C THR A 53 -2.02 -1.01 12.03
N ALA A 54 -1.41 0.12 12.40
CA ALA A 54 -1.41 0.63 13.77
C ALA A 54 -2.84 0.89 14.26
N ALA A 55 -3.66 1.58 13.46
CA ALA A 55 -5.07 1.82 13.79
C ALA A 55 -5.86 0.51 13.98
N LEU A 56 -5.71 -0.45 13.06
CA LEU A 56 -6.38 -1.76 13.11
C LEU A 56 -6.07 -2.54 14.40
N ARG A 57 -4.87 -2.42 14.94
CA ARG A 57 -4.46 -3.09 16.19
C ARG A 57 -5.18 -2.55 17.44
N THR A 58 -5.81 -1.38 17.34
CA THR A 58 -6.55 -0.74 18.44
C THR A 58 -8.06 -0.91 18.34
N VAL A 59 -8.55 -1.66 17.34
CA VAL A 59 -9.98 -1.81 17.03
C VAL A 59 -10.39 -3.27 17.12
N ASP A 60 -11.65 -3.52 17.53
CA ASP A 60 -12.23 -4.86 17.54
C ASP A 60 -12.16 -5.49 16.14
N LYS A 61 -11.69 -6.75 16.06
CA LYS A 61 -11.54 -7.53 14.81
C LYS A 61 -12.83 -7.70 13.99
N LYS A 62 -13.99 -7.46 14.61
CA LYS A 62 -15.30 -7.50 13.93
C LYS A 62 -15.60 -6.22 13.12
N ARG A 63 -14.72 -5.24 13.19
CA ARG A 63 -14.85 -3.96 12.46
C ARG A 63 -13.85 -3.88 11.34
N SER A 64 -14.28 -3.36 10.21
CA SER A 64 -13.45 -3.15 9.01
C SER A 64 -13.31 -1.66 8.74
N ALA A 65 -12.13 -1.24 8.32
CA ALA A 65 -11.95 0.10 7.78
C ALA A 65 -12.80 0.26 6.51
N HIS A 66 -13.55 1.34 6.42
CA HIS A 66 -14.39 1.64 5.24
C HIS A 66 -14.11 3.00 4.64
N SER A 67 -13.43 3.88 5.38
CA SER A 67 -13.09 5.22 4.93
C SER A 67 -11.84 5.71 5.65
N LEU A 68 -10.95 6.36 4.91
CA LEU A 68 -9.82 7.07 5.49
C LEU A 68 -9.51 8.33 4.70
N HIS A 69 -8.94 9.31 5.39
CA HIS A 69 -8.39 10.53 4.81
C HIS A 69 -7.02 10.79 5.43
N ALA A 70 -6.06 11.19 4.61
CA ALA A 70 -4.69 11.37 5.09
C ALA A 70 -3.96 12.51 4.39
N TYR A 71 -3.02 13.12 5.12
CA TYR A 71 -2.13 14.15 4.63
C TYR A 71 -0.67 13.74 4.78
N PHE A 72 0.10 13.82 3.72
CA PHE A 72 1.55 13.76 3.75
C PHE A 72 2.08 15.17 4.04
N LEU A 73 2.66 15.34 5.23
CA LEU A 73 3.07 16.64 5.74
C LEU A 73 4.53 16.96 5.40
N ARG A 74 5.40 15.94 5.50
CA ARG A 74 6.84 16.06 5.27
C ARG A 74 7.40 14.79 4.63
N PRO A 75 8.53 14.87 3.91
CA PRO A 75 9.20 13.69 3.38
C PRO A 75 9.76 12.84 4.54
N GLY A 76 9.47 11.54 4.52
CA GLY A 76 10.06 10.58 5.45
C GLY A 76 11.50 10.21 5.05
N ASP A 77 12.38 10.09 6.05
CA ASP A 77 13.76 9.67 5.93
C ASP A 77 13.90 8.15 6.13
N MET A 78 14.49 7.46 5.16
CA MET A 78 14.65 5.99 5.20
C MET A 78 15.65 5.50 6.24
N GLY A 79 16.53 6.37 6.73
CA GLY A 79 17.53 6.04 7.75
C GLY A 79 16.97 5.96 9.17
N TYR A 80 15.71 6.32 9.36
CA TYR A 80 15.07 6.36 10.68
C TYR A 80 13.77 5.55 10.70
N PRO A 81 13.45 4.92 11.84
CA PRO A 81 12.15 4.31 12.04
C PRO A 81 11.05 5.39 12.10
N ILE A 82 9.81 4.96 11.85
CA ILE A 82 8.64 5.82 11.98
C ILE A 82 7.87 5.39 13.22
N ILE A 83 7.52 6.35 14.05
CA ILE A 83 6.64 6.15 15.20
C ILE A 83 5.22 6.50 14.78
N TYR A 84 4.28 5.59 15.06
CA TYR A 84 2.86 5.75 14.81
C TYR A 84 2.13 5.90 16.14
N ASP A 85 1.62 7.08 16.41
CA ASP A 85 0.81 7.41 17.57
C ASP A 85 -0.66 7.34 17.19
N VAL A 86 -1.43 6.49 17.88
CA VAL A 86 -2.83 6.21 17.58
C VAL A 86 -3.73 6.84 18.64
N GLU A 87 -4.45 7.87 18.26
CA GLU A 87 -5.51 8.44 19.09
C GLU A 87 -6.81 7.65 18.91
N ARG A 88 -7.37 7.15 20.01
CA ARG A 88 -8.72 6.51 20.07
C ARG A 88 -9.80 7.57 20.11
N THR A 89 -10.03 8.26 19.01
CA THR A 89 -10.93 9.41 18.90
C THR A 89 -12.36 9.05 19.32
N ARG A 90 -12.85 7.86 18.91
CA ARG A 90 -14.21 7.42 19.28
C ARG A 90 -14.36 5.91 19.17
N ASP A 91 -15.03 5.32 20.15
CA ASP A 91 -15.57 3.97 20.11
C ASP A 91 -17.09 4.00 20.29
N GLY A 92 -17.81 3.96 19.15
CA GLY A 92 -19.28 3.97 19.11
C GLY A 92 -19.85 2.55 18.91
N ARG A 93 -21.17 2.44 18.95
CA ARG A 93 -21.88 1.15 18.80
C ARG A 93 -21.67 0.53 17.41
N SER A 94 -21.76 1.30 16.31
CA SER A 94 -21.59 0.83 14.94
C SER A 94 -20.26 1.30 14.35
N PHE A 95 -19.82 2.52 14.64
CA PHE A 95 -18.61 3.14 14.12
C PHE A 95 -17.53 3.31 15.18
N THR A 96 -16.29 3.19 14.76
CA THR A 96 -15.09 3.51 15.54
C THR A 96 -14.19 4.42 14.71
N THR A 97 -13.62 5.45 15.33
CA THR A 97 -12.72 6.39 14.66
C THR A 97 -11.36 6.36 15.33
N ARG A 98 -10.30 6.35 14.52
CA ARG A 98 -8.91 6.48 14.96
C ARG A 98 -8.24 7.61 14.17
N ARG A 99 -7.42 8.38 14.86
CA ARG A 99 -6.46 9.27 14.23
C ARG A 99 -5.07 8.68 14.44
N VAL A 100 -4.23 8.73 13.42
CA VAL A 100 -2.85 8.24 13.49
C VAL A 100 -1.91 9.33 13.00
N VAL A 101 -0.95 9.69 13.84
CA VAL A 101 0.14 10.59 13.46
C VAL A 101 1.41 9.77 13.29
N ALA A 102 2.04 9.84 12.12
CA ALA A 102 3.35 9.26 11.90
C ALA A 102 4.45 10.31 12.16
N ILE A 103 5.41 9.96 13.01
CA ILE A 103 6.41 10.88 13.54
C ILE A 103 7.82 10.37 13.23
N GLN A 104 8.69 11.24 12.78
CA GLN A 104 10.14 11.01 12.70
C GLN A 104 10.90 12.20 13.28
N LYS A 105 11.95 11.94 14.06
CA LYS A 105 12.82 12.98 14.65
C LYS A 105 12.02 14.05 15.42
N GLY A 106 10.92 13.65 16.08
CA GLY A 106 10.03 14.56 16.80
C GLY A 106 9.04 15.35 15.95
N GLU A 107 9.09 15.21 14.60
CA GLU A 107 8.24 15.95 13.69
C GLU A 107 7.18 15.05 13.05
N PRO A 108 5.88 15.47 12.97
CA PRO A 108 4.88 14.75 12.23
C PRO A 108 5.18 14.81 10.73
N ILE A 109 5.25 13.63 10.10
CA ILE A 109 5.45 13.48 8.65
C ILE A 109 4.17 13.11 7.90
N PHE A 110 3.17 12.58 8.63
CA PHE A 110 1.91 12.10 8.07
C PHE A 110 0.83 12.13 9.15
N ASP A 111 -0.41 12.45 8.77
CA ASP A 111 -1.60 12.45 9.62
C ASP A 111 -2.74 11.75 8.89
N MET A 112 -3.45 10.86 9.58
CA MET A 112 -4.54 10.08 9.00
C MET A 112 -5.69 9.95 9.98
N VAL A 113 -6.92 10.15 9.49
CA VAL A 113 -8.14 9.77 10.20
C VAL A 113 -8.79 8.61 9.47
N VAL A 114 -9.15 7.56 10.20
CA VAL A 114 -9.78 6.36 9.65
C VAL A 114 -11.03 5.99 10.42
N SER A 115 -12.09 5.66 9.69
CA SER A 115 -13.35 5.18 10.22
C SER A 115 -13.51 3.67 9.99
N PHE A 116 -13.94 2.98 11.05
CA PHE A 116 -14.23 1.55 11.04
C PHE A 116 -15.71 1.31 11.30
N HIS A 117 -16.25 0.29 10.67
CA HIS A 117 -17.66 -0.08 10.82
C HIS A 117 -17.81 -1.59 11.02
N LYS A 118 -18.74 -1.99 11.86
CA LYS A 118 -19.14 -3.39 11.96
C LYS A 118 -19.99 -3.78 10.76
N LYS A 119 -19.94 -5.05 10.35
CA LYS A 119 -20.79 -5.54 9.25
C LYS A 119 -22.25 -5.53 9.67
N GLU A 120 -23.09 -4.79 8.95
CA GLU A 120 -24.54 -4.69 9.13
C GLU A 120 -25.25 -4.96 7.82
N LYS A 121 -26.51 -5.45 7.91
CA LYS A 121 -27.39 -5.58 6.74
C LYS A 121 -27.95 -4.20 6.38
N GLY A 122 -28.05 -3.91 5.11
CA GLY A 122 -28.60 -2.64 4.60
C GLY A 122 -28.95 -2.74 3.11
N PRO A 123 -29.51 -1.67 2.53
CA PRO A 123 -29.69 -1.58 1.09
C PRO A 123 -28.36 -1.76 0.35
N SER A 124 -28.42 -2.41 -0.80
CA SER A 124 -27.24 -2.59 -1.66
C SER A 124 -27.59 -2.03 -3.04
N HIS A 125 -26.69 -1.23 -3.57
CA HIS A 125 -26.77 -0.71 -4.93
C HIS A 125 -25.38 -0.70 -5.55
N GLN A 126 -25.29 -1.13 -6.80
CA GLN A 126 -24.06 -1.06 -7.60
C GLN A 126 -24.48 -0.85 -9.06
N ILE A 127 -23.77 0.02 -9.76
CA ILE A 127 -23.88 0.12 -11.22
C ILE A 127 -23.21 -1.10 -11.85
N ASP A 128 -23.66 -1.48 -13.03
CA ASP A 128 -23.03 -2.56 -13.79
C ASP A 128 -21.60 -2.16 -14.17
N MET A 129 -20.67 -3.11 -13.99
CA MET A 129 -19.29 -2.94 -14.40
C MET A 129 -19.20 -3.15 -15.92
N GLU A 130 -18.40 -2.34 -16.60
CA GLU A 130 -18.06 -2.58 -17.99
C GLU A 130 -17.41 -3.96 -18.18
N ASP A 131 -17.66 -4.60 -19.31
CA ASP A 131 -17.01 -5.86 -19.66
C ASP A 131 -15.54 -5.61 -20.00
N ILE A 132 -14.68 -5.93 -19.03
CA ILE A 132 -13.22 -5.78 -19.14
C ILE A 132 -12.55 -7.16 -18.97
N PRO A 133 -11.43 -7.40 -19.68
CA PRO A 133 -10.68 -8.66 -19.55
C PRO A 133 -10.27 -8.94 -18.12
N GLY A 134 -10.32 -10.20 -17.71
CA GLY A 134 -9.80 -10.63 -16.43
C GLY A 134 -8.27 -10.49 -16.33
N PRO A 135 -7.70 -10.52 -15.11
CA PRO A 135 -6.26 -10.34 -14.94
C PRO A 135 -5.42 -11.41 -15.64
N GLU A 136 -5.98 -12.60 -15.90
CA GLU A 136 -5.30 -13.68 -16.61
C GLU A 136 -5.13 -13.40 -18.12
N GLU A 137 -5.96 -12.53 -18.67
CA GLU A 137 -5.92 -12.09 -20.06
C GLU A 137 -5.04 -10.85 -20.27
N CYS A 138 -4.58 -10.26 -19.17
CA CYS A 138 -3.77 -9.04 -19.16
C CYS A 138 -2.28 -9.34 -19.01
N VAL A 139 -1.43 -8.52 -19.63
CA VAL A 139 0.02 -8.71 -19.63
C VAL A 139 0.63 -8.07 -18.38
N SER A 140 1.52 -8.81 -17.70
CA SER A 140 2.26 -8.31 -16.54
C SER A 140 3.18 -7.16 -16.92
N GLU A 141 3.09 -6.04 -16.20
CA GLU A 141 4.02 -4.91 -16.34
C GLU A 141 5.49 -5.35 -16.17
N LEU A 142 5.76 -6.30 -15.27
CA LEU A 142 7.09 -6.82 -15.05
C LEU A 142 7.62 -7.60 -16.27
N GLU A 143 6.77 -8.36 -16.94
CA GLU A 143 7.15 -9.07 -18.17
C GLU A 143 7.47 -8.10 -19.29
N LEU A 144 6.66 -7.06 -19.47
CA LEU A 144 6.93 -5.98 -20.42
C LEU A 144 8.25 -5.27 -20.10
N LYS A 145 8.51 -4.96 -18.83
CA LYS A 145 9.77 -4.35 -18.37
C LYS A 145 10.98 -5.22 -18.69
N LYS A 146 10.88 -6.53 -18.48
CA LYS A 146 11.96 -7.48 -18.78
C LYS A 146 12.29 -7.50 -20.29
N GLN A 147 11.27 -7.42 -21.15
CA GLN A 147 11.48 -7.40 -22.61
C GLN A 147 12.28 -6.18 -23.08
N ILE A 148 12.06 -5.02 -22.47
CA ILE A 148 12.72 -3.76 -22.86
C ILE A 148 13.90 -3.38 -21.96
N ALA A 149 14.28 -4.22 -21.02
CA ALA A 149 15.37 -3.95 -20.06
C ALA A 149 16.71 -3.61 -20.75
N HIS A 150 16.95 -4.15 -21.95
CA HIS A 150 18.15 -3.86 -22.74
C HIS A 150 18.26 -2.38 -23.18
N LYS A 151 17.13 -1.65 -23.23
CA LYS A 151 17.06 -0.21 -23.56
C LYS A 151 17.33 0.68 -22.34
N VAL A 152 17.37 0.10 -21.13
CA VAL A 152 17.59 0.84 -19.88
C VAL A 152 19.07 0.81 -19.51
N PRO A 153 19.68 1.96 -19.11
CA PRO A 153 21.06 1.97 -18.64
C PRO A 153 21.31 0.93 -17.56
N GLU A 154 22.45 0.23 -17.63
CA GLU A 154 22.77 -0.94 -16.80
C GLU A 154 22.54 -0.68 -15.30
N LYS A 155 23.00 0.46 -14.80
CA LYS A 155 22.85 0.88 -13.39
C LYS A 155 21.40 0.95 -12.88
N PHE A 156 20.40 0.98 -13.77
CA PHE A 156 18.98 1.05 -13.39
C PHE A 156 18.21 -0.25 -13.72
N ARG A 157 18.81 -1.23 -14.39
CA ARG A 157 18.12 -2.45 -14.84
C ARG A 157 17.55 -3.25 -13.70
N ASP A 158 18.33 -3.46 -12.64
CA ASP A 158 17.88 -4.22 -11.45
C ASP A 158 16.68 -3.55 -10.78
N PHE A 159 16.72 -2.24 -10.67
CA PHE A 159 15.59 -1.48 -10.13
C PHE A 159 14.36 -1.57 -11.05
N PHE A 160 14.56 -1.46 -12.35
CA PHE A 160 13.49 -1.47 -13.36
C PHE A 160 12.78 -2.81 -13.46
N THR A 161 13.52 -3.93 -13.35
CA THR A 161 13.01 -5.30 -13.48
C THR A 161 12.82 -6.03 -12.16
N ARG A 162 12.92 -5.31 -11.03
CA ARG A 162 12.74 -5.92 -9.70
C ARG A 162 11.32 -6.42 -9.51
N GLU A 163 11.17 -7.52 -8.78
CA GLU A 163 9.88 -8.01 -8.35
C GLU A 163 9.26 -7.13 -7.27
N ARG A 164 7.96 -6.95 -7.36
CA ARG A 164 7.15 -6.18 -6.43
C ARG A 164 6.12 -7.08 -5.77
N PRO A 165 5.69 -6.78 -4.53
CA PRO A 165 4.67 -7.58 -3.84
C PRO A 165 3.27 -7.45 -4.47
N ILE A 166 3.04 -6.37 -5.23
CA ILE A 166 1.79 -6.11 -5.98
C ILE A 166 2.13 -6.23 -7.46
N GLU A 167 1.40 -7.09 -8.15
CA GLU A 167 1.51 -7.27 -9.60
C GLU A 167 0.54 -6.31 -10.31
N ILE A 168 1.07 -5.54 -11.25
CA ILE A 168 0.29 -4.67 -12.13
C ILE A 168 0.22 -5.36 -13.49
N ARG A 169 -0.97 -5.40 -14.08
CA ARG A 169 -1.22 -5.94 -15.41
C ARG A 169 -1.95 -4.92 -16.25
N ASN A 170 -1.45 -4.70 -17.45
CA ASN A 170 -2.00 -3.72 -18.39
C ASN A 170 -3.10 -4.37 -19.22
N LEU A 171 -4.15 -3.63 -19.50
CA LEU A 171 -5.20 -4.08 -20.41
C LEU A 171 -4.62 -4.35 -21.82
N PRO A 172 -5.19 -5.32 -22.56
CA PRO A 172 -4.77 -5.61 -23.92
C PRO A 172 -4.84 -4.34 -24.80
N GLY A 173 -3.76 -4.09 -25.55
CA GLY A 173 -3.67 -2.91 -26.42
C GLY A 173 -3.19 -1.62 -25.75
N GLU A 174 -2.97 -1.63 -24.42
CA GLU A 174 -2.31 -0.54 -23.71
C GLU A 174 -0.81 -0.83 -23.60
N GLY A 175 0.01 -0.05 -24.29
CA GLY A 175 1.48 -0.11 -24.17
C GLY A 175 1.92 0.53 -22.84
N MET A 176 3.08 0.11 -22.32
CA MET A 176 3.65 0.62 -21.04
C MET A 176 3.85 2.15 -21.04
N PHE A 177 3.99 2.77 -22.20
CA PHE A 177 4.23 4.21 -22.38
C PHE A 177 3.13 4.91 -23.16
N GLU A 178 2.05 4.21 -23.50
CA GLU A 178 0.89 4.78 -24.16
C GLU A 178 -0.11 5.21 -23.07
N GLY A 179 -0.48 6.48 -23.07
CA GLY A 179 -1.57 6.97 -22.21
C GLY A 179 -2.92 6.37 -22.63
N PRO A 180 -3.98 6.58 -21.83
CA PRO A 180 -5.29 6.03 -22.13
C PRO A 180 -5.75 6.51 -23.52
N LYS A 181 -6.10 5.56 -24.40
CA LYS A 181 -6.56 5.83 -25.77
C LYS A 181 -8.01 6.35 -25.81
N LYS A 182 -8.73 6.28 -24.69
CA LYS A 182 -10.08 6.82 -24.56
C LYS A 182 -10.06 8.11 -23.75
N LYS A 183 -10.81 9.12 -24.22
CA LYS A 183 -11.15 10.25 -23.36
C LYS A 183 -11.95 9.75 -22.17
N PRO A 184 -11.74 10.27 -20.96
CA PRO A 184 -12.63 9.98 -19.85
C PRO A 184 -14.07 10.37 -20.22
N PRO A 185 -15.07 9.64 -19.70
CA PRO A 185 -16.47 9.90 -19.95
C PRO A 185 -16.89 11.29 -19.49
#